data_db071f1a8f0ec361d7eaa156ebafb62e
#
_entry.id   db071f1a8f0ec361d7eaa156ebafb62e
#
_cell.length_a   1.000
_cell.length_b   1.000
_cell.length_c   1.000
_cell.angle_alpha   90.00
_cell.angle_beta   90.00
_cell.angle_gamma   90.00
#
_symmetry.space_group_name_H-M   'P 1'
#
loop_
_entity.id
_entity.type
_entity.pdbx_description
1 polymer ?
#
loop_
_entity_poly.entity_id
_entity_poly.type
_entity_poly.pdbx_seq_one_letter_code
_entity_poly.pdbx_strand_id
1 'polypeptide(L)'
;MGKLKPQPTVSEETAAEISAIFSSDRPWVVVVWDDPINLMTYVTYVFMTVFGFSKEKATELMLQVHNEGKSIVAKGAREEMEHYVQRLHEYGLWATLAREDQI
;
A
#
# COMPACT_ATOMS: atom_id res chain seq x y z
N MET A 1 22.54 6.36 32.34
CA MET A 1 22.42 6.00 31.50
C MET A 1 21.91 5.55 31.07
N GLY A 2 21.89 5.61 31.22
CA GLY A 2 21.68 5.07 30.33
C GLY A 2 21.32 4.76 30.08
N LYS A 3 21.22 4.83 30.41
CA LYS A 3 20.92 4.47 29.69
C LYS A 3 20.05 4.17 29.38
N LEU A 4 19.86 4.59 29.74
CA LEU A 4 19.23 4.29 28.97
C LEU A 4 18.80 4.35 28.63
N LYS A 5 18.92 4.59 28.96
CA LYS A 5 18.69 4.50 28.09
C LYS A 5 18.02 4.37 27.67
N PRO A 6 18.11 4.68 28.14
CA PRO A 6 17.74 4.50 27.29
C PRO A 6 17.19 4.38 26.92
N GLN A 7 16.94 4.61 26.96
CA GLN A 7 16.80 4.44 26.04
C GLN A 7 16.33 4.38 25.51
N PRO A 8 16.16 4.43 26.21
CA PRO A 8 16.12 4.35 25.33
C PRO A 8 16.13 4.37 25.01
N THR A 9 15.89 4.64 26.45
CA THR A 9 16.45 4.99 25.30
C THR A 9 16.36 4.02 24.40
N VAL A 10 15.73 4.36 23.75
CA VAL A 10 16.15 3.71 22.57
C VAL A 10 17.51 4.26 22.33
N SER A 11 18.49 3.43 22.46
CA SER A 11 19.82 3.84 22.12
C SER A 11 19.87 4.16 20.65
N GLU A 12 20.85 4.94 20.26
CA GLU A 12 21.01 5.22 18.84
C GLU A 12 21.19 3.94 18.03
N GLU A 13 21.87 2.96 18.61
CA GLU A 13 22.04 1.68 17.93
C GLU A 13 20.71 1.00 17.71
N THR A 14 19.85 1.00 18.72
CA THR A 14 18.52 0.40 18.57
C THR A 14 17.72 1.14 17.57
N ALA A 15 17.79 2.46 17.59
CA ALA A 15 17.08 3.27 16.61
C ALA A 15 17.59 2.99 15.21
N ALA A 16 18.90 2.85 15.07
CA ALA A 16 19.49 2.55 13.76
C ALA A 16 19.08 1.16 13.29
N GLU A 17 19.04 0.19 14.21
CA GLU A 17 18.61 -1.15 13.86
C GLU A 17 17.16 -1.17 13.41
N ILE A 18 16.31 -0.48 14.14
CA ILE A 18 14.90 -0.37 13.78
C ILE A 18 14.77 0.32 12.44
N SER A 19 15.49 1.40 12.26
CA SER A 19 15.46 2.14 11.00
C SER A 19 15.95 1.26 9.85
N ALA A 20 17.01 0.50 10.08
CA ALA A 20 17.55 -0.40 9.07
C ALA A 20 16.54 -1.49 8.70
N ILE A 21 15.86 -2.03 9.71
CA ILE A 21 14.84 -3.04 9.46
C ILE A 21 13.73 -2.46 8.59
N PHE A 22 13.24 -1.30 8.95
CA PHE A 22 12.18 -0.68 8.17
C PHE A 22 12.66 -0.24 6.79
N SER A 23 13.88 0.27 6.70
CA SER A 23 14.43 0.70 5.43
C SER A 23 14.67 -0.49 4.51
N SER A 24 15.26 -1.56 5.06
CA SER A 24 15.52 -2.74 4.25
C SER A 24 14.24 -3.45 3.87
N ASP A 25 13.24 -3.34 4.73
CA ASP A 25 11.93 -3.90 4.40
C ASP A 25 11.19 -3.05 3.39
N ARG A 26 11.55 -1.83 3.24
CA ARG A 26 10.86 -0.90 2.35
C ARG A 26 9.36 -0.90 2.60
N PRO A 27 8.66 0.16 2.30
CA PRO A 27 7.20 0.12 2.39
C PRO A 27 6.65 -0.93 1.45
N TRP A 28 5.57 -1.53 1.88
CA TRP A 28 4.81 -2.43 1.05
C TRP A 28 3.76 -1.63 0.31
N VAL A 29 3.39 -2.10 -0.85
CA VAL A 29 2.42 -1.40 -1.68
C VAL A 29 1.34 -2.36 -2.15
N VAL A 30 0.17 -1.80 -2.40
CA VAL A 30 -0.92 -2.51 -3.03
C VAL A 30 -0.95 -2.06 -4.48
N VAL A 31 -0.84 -3.03 -5.38
CA VAL A 31 -0.89 -2.77 -6.82
C VAL A 31 -2.20 -3.34 -7.34
N VAL A 32 -2.97 -2.50 -8.03
CA VAL A 32 -4.18 -2.96 -8.71
C VAL A 32 -3.86 -3.06 -10.19
N TRP A 33 -4.23 -4.18 -10.78
CA TRP A 33 -3.94 -4.49 -12.17
C TRP A 33 -5.21 -4.36 -13.01
N ASP A 34 -5.04 -3.92 -14.23
CA ASP A 34 -6.15 -3.83 -15.14
C ASP A 34 -6.68 -5.22 -15.47
N ASP A 35 -8.00 -5.33 -15.53
CA ASP A 35 -8.62 -6.56 -15.96
C ASP A 35 -9.82 -6.21 -16.86
N PRO A 36 -10.15 -7.09 -17.81
CA PRO A 36 -11.18 -6.78 -18.80
C PRO A 36 -12.60 -6.95 -18.27
N ILE A 37 -12.76 -7.43 -17.04
CA ILE A 37 -14.08 -7.79 -16.51
C ILE A 37 -14.73 -6.61 -15.81
N ASN A 38 -13.98 -5.88 -14.99
CA ASN A 38 -14.55 -4.83 -14.15
C ASN A 38 -14.68 -3.52 -14.92
N LEU A 39 -15.86 -2.90 -14.79
CA LEU A 39 -16.11 -1.61 -15.41
C LEU A 39 -15.28 -0.55 -14.70
N MET A 40 -14.86 0.46 -15.46
CA MET A 40 -14.08 1.58 -14.92
C MET A 40 -14.82 2.28 -13.78
N THR A 41 -16.13 2.50 -13.95
CA THR A 41 -16.92 3.15 -12.90
C THR A 41 -16.98 2.30 -11.64
N TYR A 42 -17.01 1.00 -11.79
CA TYR A 42 -16.99 0.10 -10.64
C TYR A 42 -15.66 0.18 -9.90
N VAL A 43 -14.55 0.22 -10.64
CA VAL A 43 -13.22 0.32 -10.03
C VAL A 43 -13.12 1.62 -9.23
N THR A 44 -13.60 2.73 -9.80
CA THR A 44 -13.63 4.00 -9.09
C THR A 44 -14.44 3.89 -7.80
N TYR A 45 -15.61 3.27 -7.88
CA TYR A 45 -16.46 3.06 -6.70
C TYR A 45 -15.73 2.25 -5.63
N VAL A 46 -15.03 1.19 -6.04
CA VAL A 46 -14.31 0.34 -5.10
C VAL A 46 -13.20 1.12 -4.40
N PHE A 47 -12.46 1.93 -5.15
CA PHE A 47 -11.40 2.73 -4.55
C PHE A 47 -11.95 3.72 -3.53
N MET A 48 -13.10 4.32 -3.83
CA MET A 48 -13.73 5.22 -2.87
C MET A 48 -14.19 4.47 -1.63
N THR A 49 -14.73 3.28 -1.80
CA THR A 49 -15.28 2.50 -0.71
C THR A 49 -14.21 1.91 0.19
N VAL A 50 -13.17 1.34 -0.41
CA VAL A 50 -12.15 0.64 0.36
C VAL A 50 -11.19 1.62 1.03
N PHE A 51 -10.81 2.68 0.33
CA PHE A 51 -9.78 3.58 0.83
C PHE A 51 -10.33 4.91 1.33
N GLY A 52 -11.58 5.21 1.05
CA GLY A 52 -12.14 6.50 1.42
C GLY A 52 -11.64 7.64 0.55
N PHE A 53 -11.13 7.33 -0.63
CA PHE A 53 -10.63 8.38 -1.53
C PHE A 53 -11.77 9.23 -2.05
N SER A 54 -11.46 10.48 -2.37
CA SER A 54 -12.38 11.33 -3.10
C SER A 54 -12.63 10.75 -4.47
N LYS A 55 -13.72 11.18 -5.11
CA LYS A 55 -14.03 10.72 -6.46
C LYS A 55 -12.89 11.08 -7.41
N GLU A 56 -12.33 12.28 -7.25
CA GLU A 56 -11.22 12.73 -8.09
C GLU A 56 -10.01 11.81 -7.96
N LYS A 57 -9.63 11.52 -6.72
CA LYS A 57 -8.48 10.65 -6.47
C LYS A 57 -8.73 9.24 -6.99
N ALA A 58 -9.92 8.71 -6.70
CA ALA A 58 -10.27 7.37 -7.14
C ALA A 58 -10.29 7.28 -8.68
N THR A 59 -10.79 8.30 -9.34
CA THR A 59 -10.82 8.34 -10.79
C THR A 59 -9.41 8.41 -11.37
N GLU A 60 -8.55 9.20 -10.76
CA GLU A 60 -7.16 9.30 -11.19
C GLU A 60 -6.46 7.94 -11.15
N LEU A 61 -6.63 7.24 -10.03
CA LEU A 61 -6.01 5.93 -9.87
C LEU A 61 -6.61 4.90 -10.83
N MET A 62 -7.92 4.95 -11.01
CA MET A 62 -8.59 4.06 -11.96
C MET A 62 -8.06 4.28 -13.37
N LEU A 63 -7.86 5.54 -13.77
CA LEU A 63 -7.34 5.82 -15.10
C LEU A 63 -5.90 5.33 -15.24
N GLN A 64 -5.10 5.40 -14.19
CA GLN A 64 -3.76 4.80 -14.22
C GLN A 64 -3.84 3.31 -14.48
N VAL A 65 -4.73 2.63 -13.76
CA VAL A 65 -4.89 1.18 -13.95
C VAL A 65 -5.26 0.89 -15.39
N HIS A 66 -6.23 1.63 -15.90
CA HIS A 66 -6.74 1.40 -17.26
C HIS A 66 -5.71 1.73 -18.33
N ASN A 67 -5.03 2.85 -18.19
CA ASN A 67 -4.14 3.35 -19.25
C ASN A 67 -2.74 2.75 -19.17
N GLU A 68 -2.26 2.42 -17.97
CA GLU A 68 -0.90 1.95 -17.77
C GLU A 68 -0.82 0.48 -17.38
N GLY A 69 -1.97 -0.15 -17.21
CA GLY A 69 -2.02 -1.57 -16.87
C GLY A 69 -1.98 -1.86 -15.39
N LYS A 70 -1.57 -0.90 -14.57
CA LYS A 70 -1.51 -1.08 -13.11
C LYS A 70 -1.39 0.28 -12.44
N SER A 71 -1.66 0.29 -11.14
CA SER A 71 -1.46 1.48 -10.32
C SER A 71 -1.18 1.07 -8.89
N ILE A 72 -0.29 1.80 -8.23
CA ILE A 72 -0.07 1.67 -6.80
C ILE A 72 -1.14 2.51 -6.11
N VAL A 73 -1.98 1.87 -5.33
CA VAL A 73 -3.13 2.55 -4.71
C VAL A 73 -2.96 2.77 -3.21
N ALA A 74 -2.00 2.09 -2.58
CA ALA A 74 -1.74 2.27 -1.16
C ALA A 74 -0.31 1.87 -0.85
N LYS A 75 0.23 2.43 0.22
CA LYS A 75 1.60 2.19 0.64
C LYS A 75 1.65 2.24 2.15
N GLY A 76 2.39 1.32 2.75
CA GLY A 76 2.53 1.30 4.19
C GLY A 76 3.06 -0.02 4.71
N ALA A 77 2.70 -0.33 5.96
CA ALA A 77 3.14 -1.54 6.60
C ALA A 77 2.52 -2.76 5.93
N ARG A 78 3.26 -3.85 5.93
CA ARG A 78 2.83 -5.06 5.25
C ARG A 78 1.44 -5.52 5.69
N GLU A 79 1.23 -5.58 6.99
CA GLU A 79 -0.02 -6.11 7.52
C GLU A 79 -1.23 -5.31 7.06
N GLU A 80 -1.08 -4.00 7.09
CA GLU A 80 -2.14 -3.11 6.63
C GLU A 80 -2.38 -3.28 5.13
N MET A 81 -1.32 -3.39 4.37
CA MET A 81 -1.44 -3.54 2.92
C MET A 81 -2.05 -4.90 2.55
N GLU A 82 -1.71 -5.95 3.30
CA GLU A 82 -2.34 -7.25 3.11
C GLU A 82 -3.85 -7.17 3.31
N HIS A 83 -4.26 -6.40 4.31
CA HIS A 83 -5.68 -6.22 4.58
C HIS A 83 -6.39 -5.55 3.39
N TYR A 84 -5.76 -4.52 2.82
CA TYR A 84 -6.33 -3.86 1.65
C TYR A 84 -6.40 -4.79 0.45
N VAL A 85 -5.37 -5.59 0.22
CA VAL A 85 -5.38 -6.54 -0.89
C VAL A 85 -6.57 -7.50 -0.73
N GLN A 86 -6.77 -8.01 0.49
CA GLN A 86 -7.87 -8.91 0.75
C GLN A 86 -9.21 -8.22 0.49
N ARG A 87 -9.37 -6.97 0.94
CA ARG A 87 -10.59 -6.23 0.71
C ARG A 87 -10.86 -6.03 -0.79
N LEU A 88 -9.81 -5.71 -1.54
CA LEU A 88 -9.96 -5.52 -2.98
C LEU A 88 -10.35 -6.83 -3.66
N HIS A 89 -9.80 -7.95 -3.20
CA HIS A 89 -10.19 -9.25 -3.72
C HIS A 89 -11.67 -9.54 -3.46
N GLU A 90 -12.17 -9.13 -2.32
CA GLU A 90 -13.59 -9.30 -1.99
C GLU A 90 -14.48 -8.54 -2.96
N TYR A 91 -13.98 -7.44 -3.49
CA TYR A 91 -14.70 -6.67 -4.50
C TYR A 91 -14.43 -7.16 -5.93
N GLY A 92 -13.59 -8.19 -6.07
CA GLY A 92 -13.33 -8.79 -7.36
C GLY A 92 -12.26 -8.10 -8.19
N LEU A 93 -11.44 -7.25 -7.59
CA LEU A 93 -10.36 -6.59 -8.31
C LEU A 93 -9.10 -7.45 -8.27
N TRP A 94 -8.27 -7.31 -9.29
CA TRP A 94 -6.96 -7.95 -9.32
C TRP A 94 -5.98 -7.05 -8.56
N ALA A 95 -5.62 -7.45 -7.37
CA ALA A 95 -4.73 -6.69 -6.52
C ALA A 95 -3.65 -7.61 -5.99
N THR A 96 -2.44 -7.10 -5.90
CA THR A 96 -1.32 -7.84 -5.35
C THR A 96 -0.58 -6.99 -4.34
N LEU A 97 0.12 -7.68 -3.46
CA LEU A 97 1.00 -7.05 -2.48
C LEU A 97 2.41 -7.14 -3.03
N ALA A 98 3.16 -6.05 -2.93
CA ALA A 98 4.55 -6.06 -3.36
C ALA A 98 5.35 -5.11 -2.49
N ARG A 99 6.65 -5.34 -2.45
CA ARG A 99 7.53 -4.34 -1.85
C ARG A 99 7.75 -3.25 -2.88
N GLU A 100 7.87 -2.04 -2.40
CA GLU A 100 7.93 -0.89 -3.31
C GLU A 100 9.07 -1.02 -4.32
N ASP A 101 10.18 -1.59 -3.91
CA ASP A 101 11.35 -1.71 -4.78
C ASP A 101 11.28 -2.91 -5.72
N GLN A 102 10.17 -3.61 -5.76
CA GLN A 102 10.01 -4.80 -6.61
C GLN A 102 8.99 -4.59 -7.72
N ILE A 103 8.60 -3.38 -7.95
CA ILE A 103 7.60 -3.08 -8.98
C ILE A 103 8.24 -2.48 -10.21
#